data_b474df520b2ba094ecb8d1ac7968be03
#
_entry.id   b474df520b2ba094ecb8d1ac7968be03
#
_cell.length_a   1.000
_cell.length_b   1.000
_cell.length_c   1.000
_cell.angle_alpha   90.00
_cell.angle_beta   90.00
_cell.angle_gamma   90.00
#
_symmetry.space_group_name_H-M   'P 1'
#
loop_
_entity.id
_entity.type
_entity.pdbx_description
1 polymer ?
#
loop_
_entity_poly.entity_id
_entity_poly.type
_entity_poly.pdbx_seq_one_letter_code
_entity_poly.pdbx_strand_id
1 'polypeptide(L)'
;DDEAPTVLLVDNNQMSLHRLTSIFRQKEFNIAVCEDGDNAVDEYIRIDPELVVLALDIPSMDGHLAALEMRENSKDCRILFLAPKRQAKLAQDATYSAGAIGWIEKPITASSIETIWPMVLGPIPEAPGLADLDEIHPVEEMIEPEPALPILPRPINDLPALPLNPGPV
;
A
#
# COMPACT_ATOMS: atom_id res chain seq x y z
N ASP A 1 21.27 13.20 -7.75
CA ASP A 1 20.91 14.02 -8.89
C ASP A 1 19.44 14.41 -8.81
N ASP A 2 19.18 15.71 -8.83
CA ASP A 2 17.82 16.22 -8.65
C ASP A 2 16.87 15.81 -9.76
N GLU A 3 17.40 15.51 -10.94
CA GLU A 3 16.58 15.15 -12.08
C GLU A 3 16.38 13.65 -12.23
N ALA A 4 17.13 12.86 -11.49
CA ALA A 4 16.99 11.42 -11.55
C ALA A 4 15.70 10.98 -10.87
N PRO A 5 15.03 9.92 -11.38
CA PRO A 5 13.86 9.39 -10.69
C PRO A 5 14.26 8.77 -9.36
N THR A 6 13.30 8.72 -8.45
CA THR A 6 13.51 8.13 -7.12
C THR A 6 12.69 6.85 -7.00
N VAL A 7 13.30 5.82 -6.44
CA VAL A 7 12.60 4.59 -6.06
C VAL A 7 12.59 4.47 -4.55
N LEU A 8 11.42 4.14 -4.00
CA LEU A 8 11.29 3.83 -2.57
C LEU A 8 11.25 2.31 -2.43
N LEU A 9 12.22 1.77 -1.72
CA LEU A 9 12.32 0.33 -1.47
C LEU A 9 11.78 0.04 -0.07
N VAL A 10 10.69 -0.73 0.02
CA VAL A 10 10.06 -1.04 1.30
C VAL A 10 10.23 -2.53 1.57
N ASP A 11 11.20 -2.87 2.38
CA ASP A 11 11.53 -4.23 2.75
C ASP A 11 12.46 -4.18 3.95
N ASN A 12 12.42 -5.20 4.81
CA ASN A 12 13.39 -5.30 5.91
C ASN A 12 14.38 -6.44 5.67
N ASN A 13 14.33 -7.08 4.52
CA ASN A 13 15.27 -8.16 4.18
C ASN A 13 16.51 -7.54 3.55
N GLN A 14 17.64 -7.65 4.24
CA GLN A 14 18.88 -7.00 3.80
C GLN A 14 19.38 -7.52 2.46
N MET A 15 19.19 -8.81 2.18
CA MET A 15 19.62 -9.37 0.90
C MET A 15 18.80 -8.77 -0.25
N SER A 16 17.48 -8.67 -0.09
CA SER A 16 16.62 -8.05 -1.09
C SER A 16 16.98 -6.59 -1.30
N LEU A 17 17.19 -5.85 -0.21
CA LEU A 17 17.56 -4.44 -0.29
C LEU A 17 18.88 -4.24 -1.00
N HIS A 18 19.86 -5.09 -0.71
CA HIS A 18 21.17 -5.01 -1.35
C HIS A 18 21.05 -5.22 -2.87
N ARG A 19 20.32 -6.25 -3.27
CA ARG A 19 20.16 -6.55 -4.69
C ARG A 19 19.38 -5.46 -5.42
N LEU A 20 18.28 -4.98 -4.82
CA LEU A 20 17.50 -3.92 -5.42
C LEU A 20 18.28 -2.62 -5.53
N THR A 21 19.02 -2.28 -4.48
CA THR A 21 19.86 -1.07 -4.50
C THR A 21 20.86 -1.12 -5.64
N SER A 22 21.53 -2.26 -5.82
CA SER A 22 22.50 -2.42 -6.89
C SER A 22 21.83 -2.25 -8.26
N ILE A 23 20.68 -2.89 -8.46
CA ILE A 23 19.97 -2.85 -9.74
C ILE A 23 19.50 -1.43 -10.06
N PHE A 24 18.90 -0.75 -9.09
CA PHE A 24 18.35 0.59 -9.34
C PHE A 24 19.44 1.66 -9.45
N ARG A 25 20.60 1.46 -8.80
CA ARG A 25 21.74 2.35 -9.03
C ARG A 25 22.23 2.26 -10.47
N GLN A 26 22.26 1.06 -11.04
CA GLN A 26 22.64 0.89 -12.43
C GLN A 26 21.65 1.56 -13.37
N LYS A 27 20.39 1.68 -12.95
CA LYS A 27 19.37 2.39 -13.72
C LYS A 27 19.35 3.87 -13.40
N GLU A 28 20.27 4.34 -12.59
CA GLU A 28 20.46 5.75 -12.26
C GLU A 28 19.29 6.36 -11.50
N PHE A 29 18.71 5.57 -10.62
CA PHE A 29 17.67 6.05 -9.69
C PHE A 29 18.31 6.56 -8.41
N ASN A 30 17.70 7.59 -7.83
CA ASN A 30 17.92 7.91 -6.42
C ASN A 30 17.18 6.88 -5.59
N ILE A 31 17.80 6.43 -4.49
CA ILE A 31 17.26 5.32 -3.72
C ILE A 31 16.92 5.76 -2.30
N ALA A 32 15.67 5.51 -1.91
CA ALA A 32 15.22 5.68 -0.55
C ALA A 32 14.80 4.32 -0.02
N VAL A 33 15.07 4.05 1.25
CA VAL A 33 14.77 2.76 1.86
C VAL A 33 13.89 2.99 3.09
N CYS A 34 12.84 2.18 3.21
CA CYS A 34 11.98 2.16 4.38
C CYS A 34 11.94 0.71 4.87
N GLU A 35 12.60 0.45 6.01
CA GLU A 35 12.62 -0.90 6.58
C GLU A 35 11.47 -1.12 7.55
N ASP A 36 10.85 -0.04 7.99
CA ASP A 36 9.71 -0.08 8.89
C ASP A 36 8.44 0.06 8.08
N GLY A 37 7.75 -1.07 7.89
CA GLY A 37 6.55 -1.11 7.08
C GLY A 37 5.43 -0.24 7.60
N ASP A 38 5.41 0.03 8.90
CA ASP A 38 4.38 0.87 9.51
C ASP A 38 4.46 2.32 9.02
N ASN A 39 5.63 2.74 8.53
CA ASN A 39 5.85 4.09 8.04
C ASN A 39 5.84 4.19 6.51
N ALA A 40 5.53 3.09 5.82
CA ALA A 40 5.68 3.06 4.36
C ALA A 40 4.83 4.10 3.64
N VAL A 41 3.58 4.29 4.08
CA VAL A 41 2.69 5.25 3.43
C VAL A 41 3.17 6.67 3.69
N ASP A 42 3.56 6.98 4.93
CA ASP A 42 4.07 8.29 5.28
C ASP A 42 5.35 8.62 4.49
N GLU A 43 6.24 7.64 4.35
CA GLU A 43 7.47 7.83 3.59
C GLU A 43 7.16 8.04 2.11
N TYR A 44 6.20 7.32 1.58
CA TYR A 44 5.77 7.53 0.20
C TYR A 44 5.31 8.98 -0.01
N ILE A 45 4.47 9.48 0.90
CA ILE A 45 3.95 10.84 0.79
C ILE A 45 5.08 11.86 0.91
N ARG A 46 6.01 11.64 1.83
CA ARG A 46 7.12 12.57 2.08
C ARG A 46 8.09 12.63 0.90
N ILE A 47 8.39 11.47 0.32
CA ILE A 47 9.43 11.35 -0.70
C ILE A 47 8.88 11.58 -2.12
N ASP A 48 7.63 11.21 -2.34
CA ASP A 48 6.98 11.30 -3.65
C ASP A 48 7.82 10.62 -4.76
N PRO A 49 8.12 9.32 -4.60
CA PRO A 49 8.97 8.61 -5.55
C PRO A 49 8.23 8.30 -6.84
N GLU A 50 8.99 8.08 -7.92
CA GLU A 50 8.42 7.63 -9.19
C GLU A 50 8.00 6.17 -9.17
N LEU A 51 8.62 5.38 -8.28
CA LEU A 51 8.33 3.94 -8.19
C LEU A 51 8.47 3.50 -6.73
N VAL A 52 7.55 2.65 -6.30
CA VAL A 52 7.62 1.99 -4.98
C VAL A 52 7.80 0.50 -5.22
N VAL A 53 8.82 -0.09 -4.62
CA VAL A 53 9.01 -1.55 -4.60
C VAL A 53 8.67 -2.00 -3.19
N LEU A 54 7.61 -2.79 -3.06
CA LEU A 54 6.95 -3.03 -1.77
C LEU A 54 6.83 -4.53 -1.50
N ALA A 55 7.52 -5.00 -0.47
CA ALA A 55 7.47 -6.40 -0.08
C ALA A 55 6.16 -6.72 0.64
N LEU A 56 5.57 -7.86 0.28
CA LEU A 56 4.36 -8.34 0.95
C LEU A 56 4.67 -9.17 2.20
N ASP A 57 5.92 -9.60 2.36
CA ASP A 57 6.29 -10.49 3.46
C ASP A 57 6.94 -9.78 4.65
N ILE A 58 6.66 -8.48 4.80
CA ILE A 58 7.11 -7.74 5.98
C ILE A 58 6.14 -8.05 7.14
N PRO A 59 6.63 -8.58 8.27
CA PRO A 59 5.75 -9.09 9.32
C PRO A 59 4.84 -8.05 9.99
N SER A 60 5.27 -6.80 10.07
CA SER A 60 4.54 -5.77 10.82
C SER A 60 3.63 -4.93 9.94
N MET A 61 3.40 -5.33 8.69
CA MET A 61 2.67 -4.51 7.75
C MET A 61 1.80 -5.36 6.85
N ASP A 62 0.60 -4.85 6.55
CA ASP A 62 -0.19 -5.36 5.45
C ASP A 62 0.21 -4.59 4.19
N GLY A 63 1.08 -5.19 3.37
CA GLY A 63 1.59 -4.54 2.16
C GLY A 63 0.49 -4.20 1.17
N HIS A 64 -0.53 -5.04 1.09
CA HIS A 64 -1.66 -4.77 0.21
C HIS A 64 -2.42 -3.51 0.64
N LEU A 65 -2.71 -3.39 1.94
CA LEU A 65 -3.39 -2.22 2.46
C LEU A 65 -2.54 -0.96 2.29
N ALA A 66 -1.25 -1.05 2.56
CA ALA A 66 -0.35 0.08 2.37
C ALA A 66 -0.37 0.56 0.91
N ALA A 67 -0.36 -0.39 -0.03
CA ALA A 67 -0.41 -0.06 -1.46
C ALA A 67 -1.72 0.65 -1.81
N LEU A 68 -2.83 0.18 -1.28
CA LEU A 68 -4.12 0.84 -1.52
C LEU A 68 -4.13 2.27 -0.98
N GLU A 69 -3.57 2.48 0.21
CA GLU A 69 -3.50 3.82 0.77
C GLU A 69 -2.60 4.74 -0.06
N MET A 70 -1.51 4.21 -0.58
CA MET A 70 -0.66 4.99 -1.50
C MET A 70 -1.43 5.38 -2.75
N ARG A 71 -2.18 4.43 -3.35
CA ARG A 71 -2.96 4.70 -4.55
C ARG A 71 -4.10 5.68 -4.27
N GLU A 72 -4.65 5.66 -3.07
CA GLU A 72 -5.66 6.64 -2.67
C GLU A 72 -5.09 8.05 -2.63
N ASN A 73 -3.82 8.18 -2.26
CA ASN A 73 -3.14 9.47 -2.23
C ASN A 73 -2.74 9.98 -3.60
N SER A 74 -2.46 9.08 -4.55
CA SER A 74 -1.97 9.49 -5.86
C SER A 74 -2.34 8.47 -6.94
N LYS A 75 -2.94 8.96 -8.01
CA LYS A 75 -3.23 8.13 -9.17
C LYS A 75 -1.97 7.74 -9.93
N ASP A 76 -0.90 8.48 -9.73
CA ASP A 76 0.36 8.28 -10.45
C ASP A 76 1.34 7.40 -9.67
N CYS A 77 0.88 6.75 -8.61
CA CYS A 77 1.70 5.87 -7.81
C CYS A 77 1.96 4.55 -8.54
N ARG A 78 3.22 4.30 -8.89
CA ARG A 78 3.63 3.05 -9.53
C ARG A 78 4.14 2.11 -8.45
N ILE A 79 3.53 0.94 -8.33
CA ILE A 79 3.87 -0.04 -7.29
C ILE A 79 4.29 -1.35 -7.94
N LEU A 80 5.42 -1.87 -7.47
CA LEU A 80 5.91 -3.19 -7.85
C LEU A 80 6.01 -4.01 -6.56
N PHE A 81 5.22 -5.08 -6.45
CA PHE A 81 5.26 -5.92 -5.26
C PHE A 81 6.40 -6.93 -5.31
N LEU A 82 6.89 -7.32 -4.13
CA LEU A 82 7.82 -8.43 -3.96
C LEU A 82 7.18 -9.46 -3.06
N ALA A 83 7.33 -10.74 -3.38
CA ALA A 83 6.77 -11.79 -2.56
C ALA A 83 7.54 -13.10 -2.75
N PRO A 84 7.65 -13.94 -1.72
CA PRO A 84 8.20 -15.27 -1.90
C PRO A 84 7.22 -16.15 -2.68
N LYS A 85 7.73 -17.23 -3.25
CA LYS A 85 6.93 -18.12 -4.08
C LYS A 85 5.67 -18.62 -3.36
N ARG A 86 5.76 -18.88 -2.06
CA ARG A 86 4.61 -19.38 -1.29
C ARG A 86 3.46 -18.36 -1.22
N GLN A 87 3.73 -17.09 -1.53
CA GLN A 87 2.73 -16.05 -1.52
C GLN A 87 2.34 -15.57 -2.92
N ALA A 88 2.61 -16.40 -3.95
CA ALA A 88 2.33 -15.99 -5.33
C ALA A 88 0.88 -15.61 -5.54
N LYS A 89 -0.05 -16.39 -4.98
CA LYS A 89 -1.49 -16.10 -5.13
C LYS A 89 -1.84 -14.76 -4.48
N LEU A 90 -1.32 -14.53 -3.27
CA LEU A 90 -1.52 -13.28 -2.57
C LEU A 90 -0.95 -12.11 -3.39
N ALA A 91 0.23 -12.30 -3.97
CA ALA A 91 0.87 -11.26 -4.77
C ALA A 91 0.06 -10.94 -6.03
N GLN A 92 -0.48 -11.95 -6.69
CA GLN A 92 -1.32 -11.75 -7.87
C GLN A 92 -2.59 -10.99 -7.51
N ASP A 93 -3.24 -11.37 -6.41
CA ASP A 93 -4.47 -10.71 -5.97
C ASP A 93 -4.20 -9.26 -5.55
N ALA A 94 -3.11 -9.02 -4.84
CA ALA A 94 -2.75 -7.68 -4.40
C ALA A 94 -2.40 -6.79 -5.60
N THR A 95 -1.70 -7.35 -6.58
CA THR A 95 -1.32 -6.63 -7.80
C THR A 95 -2.56 -6.14 -8.53
N TYR A 96 -3.55 -7.01 -8.70
CA TYR A 96 -4.80 -6.64 -9.36
C TYR A 96 -5.55 -5.59 -8.55
N SER A 97 -5.73 -5.85 -7.25
CA SER A 97 -6.53 -5.00 -6.37
C SER A 97 -5.98 -3.59 -6.25
N ALA A 98 -4.67 -3.47 -6.09
CA ALA A 98 -4.02 -2.17 -5.88
C ALA A 98 -3.65 -1.48 -7.20
N GLY A 99 -3.86 -2.14 -8.33
CA GLY A 99 -3.42 -1.59 -9.61
C GLY A 99 -1.92 -1.44 -9.68
N ALA A 100 -1.19 -2.39 -9.09
CA ALA A 100 0.26 -2.40 -9.19
C ALA A 100 0.69 -2.77 -10.60
N ILE A 101 1.88 -2.33 -10.98
CA ILE A 101 2.37 -2.62 -12.34
C ILE A 101 2.84 -4.07 -12.48
N GLY A 102 2.97 -4.79 -11.36
CA GLY A 102 3.31 -6.20 -11.38
C GLY A 102 3.87 -6.63 -10.04
N TRP A 103 4.41 -7.84 -9.99
CA TRP A 103 5.09 -8.34 -8.80
C TRP A 103 6.25 -9.22 -9.22
N ILE A 104 7.23 -9.35 -8.34
CA ILE A 104 8.42 -10.15 -8.58
C ILE A 104 8.60 -11.14 -7.45
N GLU A 105 8.93 -12.37 -7.82
CA GLU A 105 9.18 -13.43 -6.85
C GLU A 105 10.59 -13.27 -6.26
N LYS A 106 10.69 -13.44 -4.95
CA LYS A 106 11.98 -13.49 -4.27
C LYS A 106 12.58 -14.89 -4.43
N PRO A 107 13.88 -15.04 -4.55
CA PRO A 107 14.93 -14.01 -4.49
C PRO A 107 14.99 -13.16 -5.75
N ILE A 108 15.29 -11.87 -5.57
CA ILE A 108 15.30 -10.93 -6.67
C ILE A 108 16.55 -11.11 -7.52
N THR A 109 16.38 -11.07 -8.86
CA THR A 109 17.48 -11.12 -9.79
C THR A 109 17.39 -9.95 -10.75
N ALA A 110 18.52 -9.56 -11.33
CA ALA A 110 18.52 -8.53 -12.36
C ALA A 110 17.62 -8.94 -13.54
N SER A 111 17.64 -10.23 -13.87
CA SER A 111 16.82 -10.75 -14.98
C SER A 111 15.33 -10.57 -14.73
N SER A 112 14.86 -10.80 -13.49
CA SER A 112 13.44 -10.62 -13.19
C SER A 112 13.03 -9.15 -13.29
N ILE A 113 13.90 -8.23 -12.91
CA ILE A 113 13.64 -6.80 -13.06
C ILE A 113 13.58 -6.43 -14.55
N GLU A 114 14.53 -6.92 -15.34
CA GLU A 114 14.53 -6.60 -16.78
C GLU A 114 13.30 -7.15 -17.49
N THR A 115 12.84 -8.32 -17.08
CA THR A 115 11.66 -8.93 -17.68
C THR A 115 10.41 -8.08 -17.44
N ILE A 116 10.27 -7.50 -16.24
CA ILE A 116 9.08 -6.72 -15.91
C ILE A 116 9.22 -5.25 -16.27
N TRP A 117 10.42 -4.80 -16.64
CA TRP A 117 10.68 -3.39 -16.83
C TRP A 117 9.76 -2.69 -17.84
N PRO A 118 9.40 -3.31 -18.96
CA PRO A 118 8.45 -2.66 -19.88
C PRO A 118 7.11 -2.36 -19.23
N MET A 119 6.65 -3.22 -18.30
CA MET A 119 5.42 -2.97 -17.57
C MET A 119 5.59 -1.81 -16.58
N VAL A 120 6.78 -1.72 -15.96
CA VAL A 120 7.09 -0.63 -15.04
C VAL A 120 6.99 0.72 -15.73
N LEU A 121 7.42 0.78 -16.98
CA LEU A 121 7.42 2.03 -17.77
C LEU A 121 6.08 2.27 -18.46
N GLY A 122 5.17 1.31 -18.42
CA GLY A 122 3.89 1.40 -19.10
C GLY A 122 2.84 2.15 -18.30
N PRO A 123 1.58 2.07 -18.74
CA PRO A 123 0.50 2.75 -18.03
C PRO A 123 0.24 2.14 -16.66
N ILE A 124 -0.26 2.97 -15.76
CA ILE A 124 -0.58 2.54 -14.40
C ILE A 124 -2.00 1.96 -14.41
N PRO A 125 -2.19 0.70 -14.00
CA PRO A 125 -3.52 0.10 -14.00
C PRO A 125 -4.44 0.77 -12.99
N GLU A 126 -5.74 0.59 -13.17
CA GLU A 126 -6.69 1.03 -12.17
C GLU A 126 -6.62 0.13 -10.96
N ALA A 127 -7.07 0.63 -9.83
CA ALA A 127 -7.03 -0.08 -8.55
C ALA A 127 -8.44 -0.40 -8.10
N PRO A 128 -9.02 -1.53 -8.55
CA PRO A 128 -10.38 -1.89 -8.14
C PRO A 128 -10.53 -2.08 -6.63
N GLY A 129 -9.44 -2.41 -5.93
CA GLY A 129 -9.48 -2.55 -4.48
C GLY A 129 -9.76 -1.27 -3.72
N LEU A 130 -9.68 -0.11 -4.36
CA LEU A 130 -10.03 1.13 -3.68
C LEU A 130 -11.52 1.17 -3.31
N ALA A 131 -12.39 0.55 -4.11
CA ALA A 131 -13.80 0.43 -3.75
C ALA A 131 -13.98 -0.44 -2.51
N ASP A 132 -13.18 -1.51 -2.40
CA ASP A 132 -13.22 -2.38 -1.22
C ASP A 132 -12.69 -1.66 0.01
N LEU A 133 -11.73 -0.76 -0.18
CA LEU A 133 -11.20 0.04 0.93
C LEU A 133 -12.27 0.92 1.54
N ASP A 134 -13.12 1.52 0.71
CA ASP A 134 -14.24 2.32 1.19
C ASP A 134 -15.22 1.49 2.01
N GLU A 135 -15.41 0.23 1.66
CA GLU A 135 -16.26 -0.68 2.41
C GLU A 135 -15.65 -1.09 3.75
N ILE A 136 -14.33 -1.24 3.77
CA ILE A 136 -13.59 -1.63 4.99
C ILE A 136 -13.56 -0.47 5.98
N HIS A 137 -13.48 0.77 5.47
CA HIS A 137 -13.44 1.98 6.28
C HIS A 137 -14.69 2.82 6.01
N PRO A 138 -15.86 2.31 6.45
CA PRO A 138 -17.05 3.11 6.22
C PRO A 138 -16.89 4.36 6.98
N VAL A 139 -17.17 5.30 6.44
CA VAL A 139 -16.85 6.43 6.96
C VAL A 139 -17.37 6.98 8.10
N GLU A 140 -16.98 6.59 8.62
CA GLU A 140 -17.23 7.09 9.63
C GLU A 140 -16.97 8.38 9.47
N GLU A 141 -17.03 7.91 8.62
CA GLU A 141 -16.71 8.63 8.38
C GLU A 141 -17.12 9.28 7.76
N MET A 142 -17.68 8.82 7.45
CA MET A 142 -17.99 9.27 7.08
C MET A 142 -18.71 9.83 7.13
N ILE A 143 -18.94 9.39 7.50
CA ILE A 143 -19.48 9.67 7.87
C ILE A 143 -20.06 10.22 7.92
N GLU A 144 -20.15 10.15 7.94
CA GLU A 144 -20.65 10.49 8.35
C GLU A 144 -21.14 10.72 8.58
N PRO A 145 -21.56 10.78 8.68
CA PRO A 145 -22.02 10.88 9.29
C PRO A 145 -22.79 10.69 9.64
N GLU A 146 -22.78 10.38 9.78
CA GLU A 146 -23.25 10.19 10.67
C GLU A 146 -23.90 10.05 11.15
N PRO A 147 -24.40 10.34 11.18
CA PRO A 147 -24.89 10.26 12.13
C PRO A 147 -25.57 9.86 12.61
N ALA A 148 -25.68 9.70 12.57
CA ALA A 148 -25.92 9.39 13.60
C ALA A 148 -26.63 8.76 14.03
N LEU A 149 -26.55 8.43 13.96
CA LEU A 149 -26.72 7.90 15.11
C LEU A 149 -27.32 7.48 15.59
N PRO A 150 -27.46 7.46 15.48
CA PRO A 150 -27.64 7.10 16.61
C PRO A 150 -28.08 6.50 17.00
N ILE A 151 -28.09 6.41 16.78
CA ILE A 151 -27.92 5.98 17.86
C ILE A 151 -28.39 5.25 18.29
N LEU A 152 -28.47 5.25 17.99
CA LEU A 152 -28.38 4.82 19.08
C LEU A 152 -28.69 4.30 19.49
N PRO A 153 -29.04 4.45 19.31
CA PRO A 153 -28.92 4.11 20.39
C PRO A 153 -29.12 3.46 20.85
N ARG A 154 -29.25 3.55 20.44
CA ARG A 154 -28.79 3.37 21.45
C ARG A 154 -29.09 2.82 22.21
N PRO A 155 -29.20 3.29 21.52
CA PRO A 155 -29.08 3.09 22.67
C PRO A 155 -29.38 2.52 23.29
N ILE A 156 -29.51 3.02 22.74
CA ILE A 156 -29.28 2.99 23.88
C ILE A 156 -29.42 2.61 24.50
N ASN A 157 -29.40 2.93 23.59
CA ASN A 157 -29.15 3.07 24.64
C ASN A 157 -29.19 3.01 25.09
N ASP A 158 -29.12 2.96 24.07
CA ASP A 158 -28.84 3.29 24.92
C ASP A 158 -29.01 3.30 25.43
N LEU A 159 -29.13 3.30 24.60
CA LEU A 159 -28.96 3.66 25.50
C LEU A 159 -29.27 3.79 26.17
N PRO A 160 -29.60 4.04 25.63
CA PRO A 160 -29.58 4.34 26.66
C PRO A 160 -29.95 4.32 27.14
N ALA A 161 -30.07 4.38 26.51
CA ALA A 161 -30.07 4.64 27.45
C ALA A 161 -30.17 4.80 27.78
N LEU A 162 -30.05 5.23 26.65
CA LEU A 162 -29.90 5.57 27.23
C LEU A 162 -30.15 5.78 27.71
N PRO A 163 -30.60 5.85 27.37
CA PRO A 163 -30.61 6.11 28.20
C PRO A 163 -30.96 6.14 28.48
N LEU A 164 -30.85 6.44 27.53
CA LEU A 164 -30.78 6.59 28.10
C LEU A 164 -30.96 6.74 28.52
N ASN A 165 -31.37 6.78 27.91
CA ASN A 165 -31.31 7.14 28.59
C ASN A 165 -31.50 7.23 28.93
N PRO A 166 -31.85 7.38 28.52
CA PRO A 166 -31.71 7.64 29.12
C PRO A 166 -31.83 7.59 29.41
N GLY A 167 -32.18 7.63 28.34
CA GLY A 167 -31.55 7.86 28.86
C GLY A 167 -31.58 7.84 28.94
N PRO A 168 -31.76 8.10 28.88
CA PRO A 168 -31.40 8.35 29.37
C PRO A 168 -31.29 8.23 29.53
N VAL A 169 -30.80 8.40 28.54
CA VAL A 169 -30.16 8.61 29.04
C VAL A 169 -30.01 8.30 29.33
#